data_f99e13bf4ea4d519961dc074566e0973
#
_entry.id   f99e13bf4ea4d519961dc074566e0973
#
_cell.length_a   1.000
_cell.length_b   1.000
_cell.length_c   1.000
_cell.angle_alpha   90.00
_cell.angle_beta   90.00
_cell.angle_gamma   90.00
#
_symmetry.space_group_name_H-M   'P 1'
#
loop_
_entity.id
_entity.type
_entity.pdbx_description
1 polymer ?
#
loop_
_entity_poly.entity_id
_entity_poly.type
_entity_poly.pdbx_seq_one_letter_code
_entity_poly.pdbx_strand_id
1 'polypeptide(L)'
;MIIRRTDAFLRDYRALPADIRERIDKQLRLLFEDFRHPSLRLKKLQGTDRFEIRISKGYRLTLRIDQGVMELRRVGTHDILLDEG
;
A
#
# COMPACT_ATOMS: atom_id res chain seq x y z
N MET A 1 -14.56 8.01 1.72
CA MET A 1 -13.94 6.72 2.07
C MET A 1 -13.11 6.88 3.33
N ILE A 2 -13.24 5.95 4.26
CA ILE A 2 -12.47 5.97 5.50
C ILE A 2 -11.13 5.29 5.27
N ILE A 3 -10.05 5.92 5.73
CA ILE A 3 -8.70 5.35 5.61
C ILE A 3 -8.29 4.78 6.97
N ARG A 4 -7.86 3.53 6.95
CA ARG A 4 -7.45 2.83 8.16
C ARG A 4 -6.04 2.29 7.99
N ARG A 5 -5.20 2.48 8.99
CA ARG A 5 -3.81 2.00 8.99
C ARG A 5 -3.66 0.90 10.02
N THR A 6 -3.24 -0.29 9.59
CA THR A 6 -2.99 -1.38 10.53
C THR A 6 -1.71 -1.11 11.33
N ASP A 7 -1.59 -1.77 12.48
CA ASP A 7 -0.37 -1.70 13.28
C ASP A 7 0.83 -2.23 12.50
N ALA A 8 0.63 -3.28 11.71
CA ALA A 8 1.68 -3.85 10.86
C ALA A 8 2.17 -2.83 9.83
N PHE A 9 1.24 -2.11 9.19
CA PHE A 9 1.60 -1.06 8.24
C PHE A 9 2.45 0.03 8.92
N LEU A 10 2.03 0.47 10.10
CA LEU A 10 2.74 1.52 10.83
C LEU A 10 4.15 1.08 11.21
N ARG A 11 4.32 -0.16 11.66
CA ARG A 11 5.64 -0.72 11.97
C ARG A 11 6.53 -0.76 10.72
N ASP A 12 5.97 -1.24 9.61
CA ASP A 12 6.70 -1.28 8.33
C ASP A 12 7.16 0.12 7.93
N TYR A 13 6.24 1.07 7.95
CA TYR A 13 6.50 2.44 7.54
C TYR A 13 7.64 3.06 8.36
N ARG A 14 7.60 2.91 9.67
CA ARG A 14 8.60 3.49 10.57
C ARG A 14 9.99 2.90 10.37
N ALA A 15 10.05 1.65 9.93
CA ALA A 15 11.32 0.95 9.73
C ALA A 15 12.00 1.27 8.39
N LEU A 16 11.31 1.95 7.47
CA LEU A 16 11.84 2.23 6.14
C LEU A 16 12.67 3.51 6.11
N PRO A 17 13.63 3.61 5.17
CA PRO A 17 14.42 4.83 5.00
C PRO A 17 13.56 6.05 4.69
N ALA A 18 14.07 7.25 5.03
CA ALA A 18 13.33 8.49 4.86
C ALA A 18 12.91 8.74 3.41
N ASP A 19 13.76 8.45 2.44
CA ASP A 19 13.44 8.63 1.03
C ASP A 19 12.28 7.72 0.58
N ILE A 20 12.22 6.52 1.11
CA ILE A 20 11.13 5.58 0.83
C ILE A 20 9.84 6.06 1.48
N ARG A 21 9.92 6.55 2.73
CA ARG A 21 8.74 7.13 3.39
C ARG A 21 8.16 8.29 2.60
N GLU A 22 9.01 9.16 2.05
CA GLU A 22 8.56 10.26 1.20
C GLU A 22 7.80 9.76 -0.03
N ARG A 23 8.30 8.70 -0.66
CA ARG A 23 7.61 8.08 -1.79
C ARG A 23 6.28 7.47 -1.39
N ILE A 24 6.24 6.83 -0.22
CA ILE A 24 4.98 6.29 0.31
C ILE A 24 3.97 7.42 0.49
N ASP A 25 4.37 8.51 1.11
CA ASP A 25 3.49 9.65 1.36
C ASP A 25 2.94 10.22 0.06
N LYS A 26 3.79 10.34 -0.96
CA LYS A 26 3.39 10.83 -2.28
C LYS A 26 2.38 9.88 -2.94
N GLN A 27 2.66 8.58 -2.92
CA GLN A 27 1.77 7.60 -3.53
C GLN A 27 0.44 7.49 -2.78
N LEU A 28 0.45 7.66 -1.45
CA LEU A 28 -0.79 7.68 -0.67
C LEU A 28 -1.65 8.89 -1.01
N ARG A 29 -1.05 10.07 -1.16
CA ARG A 29 -1.82 11.24 -1.60
C ARG A 29 -2.49 10.98 -2.93
N LEU A 30 -1.75 10.39 -3.87
CA LEU A 30 -2.28 10.08 -5.18
C LEU A 30 -3.38 9.02 -5.11
N LEU A 31 -3.19 8.00 -4.28
CA LEU A 31 -4.18 6.93 -4.07
C LEU A 31 -5.50 7.50 -3.55
N PHE A 32 -5.43 8.46 -2.62
CA PHE A 32 -6.64 9.04 -2.03
C PHE A 32 -7.35 10.00 -2.97
N GLU A 33 -6.63 10.63 -3.90
CA GLU A 33 -7.19 11.52 -4.89
C GLU A 33 -7.75 10.76 -6.10
N ASP A 34 -7.00 9.78 -6.57
CA ASP A 34 -7.35 9.01 -7.77
C ASP A 34 -6.68 7.63 -7.71
N PHE A 35 -7.37 6.66 -7.11
CA PHE A 35 -6.82 5.32 -6.94
C PHE A 35 -6.58 4.58 -8.26
N ARG A 36 -7.09 5.11 -9.38
CA ARG A 36 -6.86 4.54 -10.72
C ARG A 36 -5.72 5.21 -11.47
N HIS A 37 -5.01 6.14 -10.83
CA HIS A 37 -3.90 6.81 -11.49
C HIS A 37 -2.85 5.81 -11.96
N PRO A 38 -2.39 5.88 -13.23
CA PRO A 38 -1.49 4.87 -13.79
C PRO A 38 -0.18 4.66 -13.04
N SER A 39 0.36 5.70 -12.40
CA SER A 39 1.62 5.59 -11.68
C SER A 39 1.54 4.69 -10.45
N LEU A 40 0.33 4.48 -9.91
CA LEU A 40 0.11 3.58 -8.77
C LEU A 40 0.22 2.12 -9.16
N ARG A 41 -0.07 1.80 -10.42
CA ARG A 41 -0.12 0.42 -10.91
C ARG A 41 -0.95 -0.48 -10.01
N LEU A 42 -2.13 0.00 -9.65
CA LEU A 42 -3.05 -0.75 -8.81
C LEU A 42 -3.34 -2.13 -9.41
N LYS A 43 -3.16 -3.15 -8.62
CA LYS A 43 -3.32 -4.53 -9.05
C LYS A 43 -3.99 -5.33 -7.95
N LYS A 44 -5.00 -6.11 -8.32
CA LYS A 44 -5.61 -7.05 -7.37
C LYS A 44 -4.72 -8.27 -7.20
N LEU A 45 -4.49 -8.66 -5.96
CA LEU A 45 -3.74 -9.87 -5.65
C LEU A 45 -4.65 -11.07 -5.87
N GLN A 46 -4.25 -11.94 -6.80
CA GLN A 46 -5.06 -13.06 -7.25
C GLN A 46 -5.47 -13.97 -6.10
N GLY A 47 -6.75 -14.34 -6.07
CA GLY A 47 -7.28 -15.23 -5.03
C GLY A 47 -7.53 -14.56 -3.69
N THR A 48 -7.45 -13.23 -3.62
CA THR A 48 -7.66 -12.49 -2.38
C THR A 48 -8.58 -11.30 -2.62
N ASP A 49 -8.95 -10.62 -1.52
CA ASP A 49 -9.68 -9.34 -1.58
C ASP A 49 -8.74 -8.14 -1.45
N ARG A 50 -7.43 -8.37 -1.62
CA ARG A 50 -6.40 -7.36 -1.42
C ARG A 50 -5.85 -6.85 -2.74
N PHE A 51 -5.31 -5.62 -2.68
CA PHE A 51 -4.69 -4.95 -3.80
C PHE A 51 -3.27 -4.56 -3.41
N GLU A 52 -2.45 -4.30 -4.42
CA GLU A 52 -1.14 -3.69 -4.19
C GLU A 52 -1.01 -2.45 -5.05
N ILE A 53 -0.21 -1.49 -4.57
CA ILE A 53 0.21 -0.34 -5.37
C ILE A 53 1.74 -0.28 -5.37
N ARG A 54 2.27 0.30 -6.43
CA ARG A 54 3.71 0.52 -6.56
C ARG A 54 4.11 1.77 -5.76
N ILE A 55 5.11 1.62 -4.90
CA ILE A 55 5.73 2.75 -4.21
C ILE A 55 6.97 3.20 -5.00
N SER A 56 7.84 2.25 -5.34
CA SER A 56 9.00 2.45 -6.19
C SER A 56 9.34 1.11 -6.83
N LYS A 57 10.45 1.05 -7.56
CA LYS A 57 10.84 -0.17 -8.27
C LYS A 57 10.88 -1.40 -7.36
N GLY A 58 11.38 -1.27 -6.14
CA GLY A 58 11.55 -2.40 -5.22
C GLY A 58 10.54 -2.45 -4.07
N TYR A 59 9.61 -1.50 -3.98
CA TYR A 59 8.70 -1.39 -2.85
C TYR A 59 7.25 -1.40 -3.28
N ARG A 60 6.43 -2.09 -2.48
CA ARG A 60 4.99 -2.22 -2.72
C ARG A 60 4.22 -2.00 -1.43
N LEU A 61 2.98 -1.57 -1.56
CA LEU A 61 2.06 -1.41 -0.44
C LEU A 61 0.82 -2.23 -0.74
N THR A 62 0.35 -2.98 0.27
CA THR A 62 -0.87 -3.77 0.14
C THR A 62 -2.02 -3.08 0.88
N LEU A 63 -3.21 -3.20 0.31
CA LEU A 63 -4.41 -2.59 0.88
C LEU A 63 -5.63 -3.46 0.61
N ARG A 64 -6.67 -3.19 1.38
CA ARG A 64 -7.96 -3.84 1.22
C ARG A 64 -9.03 -2.77 1.18
N ILE A 65 -10.00 -2.91 0.28
CA ILE A 65 -11.13 -1.98 0.20
C ILE A 65 -12.39 -2.78 0.47
N ASP A 66 -13.15 -2.38 1.48
CA ASP A 66 -14.37 -3.06 1.87
C ASP A 66 -15.33 -2.07 2.51
N GLN A 67 -16.57 -2.01 2.00
CA GLN A 67 -17.65 -1.22 2.57
C GLN A 67 -17.26 0.23 2.90
N GLY A 68 -16.59 0.90 1.97
CA GLY A 68 -16.20 2.30 2.15
C GLY A 68 -14.97 2.51 3.03
N VAL A 69 -14.30 1.44 3.43
CA VAL A 69 -13.05 1.51 4.21
C VAL A 69 -11.89 1.03 3.37
N MET A 70 -10.84 1.84 3.31
CA MET A 70 -9.56 1.46 2.69
C MET A 70 -8.58 1.17 3.82
N GLU A 71 -8.18 -0.08 3.95
CA GLU A 71 -7.26 -0.52 4.98
C GLU A 71 -5.86 -0.69 4.39
N LEU A 72 -4.89 0.09 4.88
CA LEU A 72 -3.49 -0.04 4.50
C LEU A 72 -2.87 -1.14 5.35
N ARG A 73 -2.42 -2.22 4.71
CA ARG A 73 -2.07 -3.45 5.42
C ARG A 73 -0.59 -3.63 5.66
N ARG A 74 0.22 -3.58 4.61
CA ARG A 74 1.67 -3.75 4.71
C ARG A 74 2.37 -2.87 3.68
N VAL A 75 3.61 -2.50 3.96
CA VAL A 75 4.44 -1.80 2.97
C VAL A 75 5.90 -2.26 3.14
N GLY A 76 6.55 -2.53 2.03
CA GLY A 76 7.93 -2.99 2.02
C GLY A 76 8.33 -3.55 0.68
N THR A 77 9.32 -4.43 0.69
CA THR A 77 9.81 -5.09 -0.51
C THR A 77 8.85 -6.18 -0.96
N HIS A 78 9.13 -6.80 -2.10
CA HIS A 78 8.31 -7.89 -2.64
C HIS A 78 8.05 -9.03 -1.64
N ASP A 79 8.99 -9.28 -0.74
CA ASP A 79 8.86 -10.36 0.24
C ASP A 79 7.65 -10.18 1.15
N ILE A 80 7.24 -8.94 1.34
CA ILE A 80 6.09 -8.61 2.19
C ILE A 80 4.79 -9.19 1.63
N LEU A 81 4.70 -9.36 0.32
CA LEU A 81 3.53 -9.94 -0.33
C LEU A 81 3.35 -11.41 0.05
N LEU A 82 4.44 -12.11 0.28
CA LEU A 82 4.44 -13.51 0.70
C LEU A 82 3.90 -13.64 2.12
N ASP A 83 4.33 -12.72 3.01
CA ASP A 83 3.86 -12.71 4.40
C ASP A 83 2.41 -12.30 4.49
N GLU A 84 1.95 -11.46 3.58
CA GLU A 84 0.59 -10.97 3.55
C GLU A 84 -0.41 -12.08 3.22
N GLY A 85 0.04 -13.03 2.42
CA GLY A 85 -0.75 -14.19 2.02
C GLY A 85 -1.54 -14.81 3.11
#